data_cd7936d518294f222d4e1b335391ed56
#
_entry.id   cd7936d518294f222d4e1b335391ed56
#
_cell.length_a   1.000
_cell.length_b   1.000
_cell.length_c   1.000
_cell.angle_alpha   90.00
_cell.angle_beta   90.00
_cell.angle_gamma   90.00
#
_symmetry.space_group_name_H-M   'P 1'
#
loop_
_entity.id
_entity.type
_entity.pdbx_description
1 polymer ?
#
loop_
_entity_poly.entity_id
_entity_poly.type
_entity_poly.pdbx_seq_one_letter_code
_entity_poly.pdbx_strand_id
1 'polypeptide(L)'
;SMARAWPLYRPAPRRYARAMDDPSDDTGETGDAGAPPPPSAQPLRRALGERYLTYALSTIMHRALPDARDGLKPVHRRILYAMRELRLGSGGAFRKSAKIAGDVMGNYHPHGDAAIYDAMARLAQDFVMRYPLVDGQGNFGNIDGDSPAAARYTEARMTVLAEALMEGLAEDAVDFRDTYDGSLREPAVLPAAFPNLLANGASGIAVGMATNIPPHNLGELLAAALHLIEEPGAGDDSLLEHIPGPDFPTGGVLVEPRESVAEAYRTGRGAFRLRARWEREDLGRGQWQVVVTEIPYQVQKSRLIEKIAELIQTRKVPPLADVRDESAGDVRIVLEPRSRNVDPEVLMAALFRNSDLEVRVPLNMNVLIDGVTSGVCSLRELLRAFLAHLCDVLPRRVRPRLGRLAPRLEGPAGFPLALPALVRSMDII
;
A
#
# COMPACT_ATOMS: atom_id res chain seq x y z
N SER A 1 -6.40 -23.20 -22.40
CA SER A 1 -5.09 -23.39 -21.80
C SER A 1 -4.42 -22.03 -21.62
N MET A 2 -4.71 -21.37 -20.52
CA MET A 2 -4.19 -20.03 -20.16
C MET A 2 -2.66 -19.98 -19.98
N ALA A 3 -2.01 -21.11 -19.79
CA ALA A 3 -0.55 -21.18 -19.58
C ALA A 3 0.31 -20.88 -20.83
N ARG A 4 -0.28 -20.72 -22.02
CA ARG A 4 0.45 -20.40 -23.27
C ARG A 4 0.41 -18.92 -23.65
N ALA A 5 -0.39 -18.07 -22.97
CA ALA A 5 -0.57 -16.67 -23.34
C ALA A 5 0.46 -15.70 -22.71
N TRP A 6 1.29 -16.17 -21.78
CA TRP A 6 2.23 -15.33 -21.03
C TRP A 6 3.68 -15.85 -21.09
N PRO A 7 4.36 -15.77 -22.26
CA PRO A 7 5.70 -16.36 -22.41
C PRO A 7 6.85 -15.53 -21.83
N LEU A 8 6.62 -14.40 -21.18
CA LEU A 8 7.70 -13.43 -20.86
C LEU A 8 8.05 -13.29 -19.37
N TYR A 9 7.42 -14.04 -18.48
CA TYR A 9 7.85 -14.05 -17.08
C TYR A 9 8.22 -15.47 -16.67
N ARG A 10 9.43 -15.92 -17.06
CA ARG A 10 10.08 -17.05 -16.40
C ARG A 10 10.85 -16.50 -15.22
N PRO A 11 10.56 -16.90 -13.98
CA PRO A 11 11.43 -16.56 -12.86
C PRO A 11 12.83 -17.10 -13.17
N ALA A 12 13.84 -16.25 -12.96
CA ALA A 12 15.25 -16.64 -13.06
C ALA A 12 15.51 -17.85 -12.15
N PRO A 13 16.32 -18.82 -12.58
CA PRO A 13 16.54 -20.04 -11.78
C PRO A 13 17.13 -19.65 -10.41
N ARG A 14 16.62 -20.28 -9.37
CA ARG A 14 16.95 -20.14 -7.94
C ARG A 14 18.45 -20.37 -7.62
N ARG A 15 19.37 -19.59 -8.18
CA ARG A 15 20.84 -19.76 -7.95
C ARG A 15 21.42 -18.82 -6.90
N TYR A 16 20.64 -17.93 -6.29
CA TYR A 16 21.14 -16.98 -5.29
C TYR A 16 20.72 -17.24 -3.83
N ALA A 17 19.93 -18.29 -3.57
CA ALA A 17 19.52 -18.64 -2.19
C ALA A 17 20.54 -19.48 -1.41
N ARG A 18 21.78 -19.65 -1.89
CA ARG A 18 22.77 -20.55 -1.30
C ARG A 18 24.02 -19.86 -0.77
N ALA A 19 23.97 -18.59 -0.50
CA ALA A 19 25.11 -17.82 0.00
C ALA A 19 24.97 -17.30 1.44
N MET A 20 24.07 -17.87 2.23
CA MET A 20 23.95 -17.59 3.67
C MET A 20 23.76 -18.88 4.49
N ASP A 21 24.40 -19.97 4.10
CA ASP A 21 24.57 -21.11 5.00
C ASP A 21 25.85 -20.89 5.82
N ASP A 22 25.63 -20.76 7.12
CA ASP A 22 26.61 -20.71 8.20
C ASP A 22 27.42 -22.02 8.21
N PRO A 23 28.76 -21.98 8.22
CA PRO A 23 29.55 -23.17 8.45
C PRO A 23 29.70 -23.37 9.95
N SER A 24 28.78 -24.05 10.59
CA SER A 24 29.00 -24.68 11.89
C SER A 24 29.42 -26.12 11.66
N ASP A 25 30.70 -26.34 11.46
CA ASP A 25 31.31 -27.65 11.67
C ASP A 25 32.02 -27.64 13.03
N ASP A 26 31.32 -28.20 14.01
CA ASP A 26 31.82 -28.42 15.37
C ASP A 26 32.54 -29.78 15.41
N THR A 27 33.85 -29.75 15.30
CA THR A 27 34.67 -30.86 15.78
C THR A 27 35.30 -30.47 17.10
N GLY A 28 34.77 -31.04 18.17
CA GLY A 28 35.30 -30.86 19.52
C GLY A 28 36.78 -31.25 19.65
N GLU A 29 37.60 -30.27 20.06
CA GLU A 29 38.82 -30.48 20.79
C GLU A 29 38.84 -29.55 22.01
N THR A 30 38.78 -30.19 23.19
CA THR A 30 39.04 -29.55 24.48
C THR A 30 40.53 -29.19 24.56
N GLY A 31 40.83 -27.91 24.49
CA GLY A 31 42.21 -27.42 24.64
C GLY A 31 42.24 -25.94 24.96
N ASP A 32 42.66 -25.64 26.21
CA ASP A 32 43.26 -24.41 26.71
C ASP A 32 42.57 -23.06 26.39
N ALA A 33 42.04 -22.42 27.44
CA ALA A 33 41.49 -21.09 27.39
C ALA A 33 42.57 -20.03 27.05
N GLY A 34 42.97 -20.00 25.80
CA GLY A 34 43.77 -18.91 25.24
C GLY A 34 42.96 -17.63 25.14
N ALA A 35 43.59 -16.49 25.43
CA ALA A 35 42.98 -15.16 25.31
C ALA A 35 42.27 -14.99 23.93
N PRO A 36 41.12 -14.28 23.90
CA PRO A 36 40.39 -14.05 22.63
C PRO A 36 41.36 -13.46 21.59
N PRO A 37 41.28 -13.94 20.35
CA PRO A 37 42.17 -13.44 19.29
C PRO A 37 42.04 -11.91 19.19
N PRO A 38 43.10 -11.16 18.97
CA PRO A 38 43.06 -9.72 18.86
C PRO A 38 42.09 -9.34 17.74
N PRO A 39 41.31 -8.27 17.91
CA PRO A 39 40.34 -7.86 16.90
C PRO A 39 41.05 -7.70 15.55
N SER A 40 40.60 -8.44 14.54
CA SER A 40 41.17 -8.38 13.19
C SER A 40 41.08 -6.95 12.68
N ALA A 41 42.23 -6.29 12.45
CA ALA A 41 42.31 -4.95 11.90
C ALA A 41 41.86 -4.98 10.44
N GLN A 42 40.58 -4.76 10.20
CA GLN A 42 40.04 -4.52 8.84
C GLN A 42 40.26 -3.06 8.45
N PRO A 43 40.65 -2.77 7.20
CA PRO A 43 40.67 -1.40 6.71
C PRO A 43 39.28 -0.75 6.89
N LEU A 44 39.22 0.40 7.56
CA LEU A 44 37.97 1.11 7.87
C LEU A 44 37.09 1.29 6.63
N ARG A 45 37.69 1.57 5.48
CA ARG A 45 36.97 1.73 4.20
C ARG A 45 36.22 0.46 3.79
N ARG A 46 36.83 -0.72 3.99
CA ARG A 46 36.18 -1.99 3.64
C ARG A 46 35.07 -2.33 4.63
N ALA A 47 35.30 -2.18 5.93
CA ALA A 47 34.33 -2.44 6.97
C ALA A 47 33.11 -1.48 6.85
N LEU A 48 33.32 -0.20 6.55
CA LEU A 48 32.27 0.76 6.29
C LEU A 48 31.49 0.40 5.01
N GLY A 49 32.19 0.02 3.93
CA GLY A 49 31.53 -0.37 2.67
C GLY A 49 30.65 -1.59 2.82
N GLU A 50 31.10 -2.63 3.48
CA GLU A 50 30.36 -3.88 3.71
C GLU A 50 29.13 -3.61 4.61
N ARG A 51 29.30 -2.90 5.73
CA ARG A 51 28.19 -2.56 6.64
C ARG A 51 27.17 -1.61 6.00
N TYR A 52 27.67 -0.63 5.23
CA TYR A 52 26.78 0.30 4.52
C TYR A 52 25.96 -0.42 3.44
N LEU A 53 26.57 -1.33 2.69
CA LEU A 53 25.87 -2.15 1.70
C LEU A 53 24.78 -3.02 2.35
N THR A 54 25.11 -3.70 3.45
CA THR A 54 24.14 -4.51 4.21
C THR A 54 22.99 -3.66 4.72
N TYR A 55 23.27 -2.48 5.28
CA TYR A 55 22.24 -1.53 5.72
C TYR A 55 21.39 -1.03 4.56
N ALA A 56 22.00 -0.67 3.43
CA ALA A 56 21.30 -0.20 2.24
C ALA A 56 20.36 -1.29 1.69
N LEU A 57 20.83 -2.52 1.53
CA LEU A 57 20.02 -3.65 1.08
C LEU A 57 18.88 -3.94 2.03
N SER A 58 19.13 -3.96 3.34
CA SER A 58 18.08 -4.16 4.34
C SER A 58 17.02 -3.05 4.27
N THR A 59 17.43 -1.79 4.11
CA THR A 59 16.49 -0.66 4.00
C THR A 59 15.65 -0.74 2.73
N ILE A 60 16.23 -1.17 1.62
CA ILE A 60 15.55 -1.33 0.34
C ILE A 60 14.55 -2.48 0.41
N MET A 61 15.02 -3.69 0.79
CA MET A 61 14.23 -4.93 0.68
C MET A 61 13.24 -5.12 1.83
N HIS A 62 13.58 -4.64 3.04
CA HIS A 62 12.82 -4.98 4.24
C HIS A 62 12.13 -3.79 4.92
N ARG A 63 12.20 -2.58 4.32
CA ARG A 63 11.63 -1.39 4.97
C ARG A 63 10.89 -0.45 4.03
N ALA A 64 11.53 0.04 2.95
CA ALA A 64 11.08 1.22 2.25
C ALA A 64 10.23 0.93 1.01
N LEU A 65 10.60 -0.09 0.23
CA LEU A 65 9.91 -0.40 -1.02
C LEU A 65 8.75 -1.38 -0.80
N PRO A 66 7.61 -1.16 -1.48
CA PRO A 66 6.51 -2.13 -1.52
C PRO A 66 6.83 -3.27 -2.49
N ASP A 67 6.25 -4.44 -2.25
CA ASP A 67 6.24 -5.54 -3.21
C ASP A 67 5.22 -5.26 -4.32
N ALA A 68 5.60 -5.47 -5.58
CA ALA A 68 4.73 -5.21 -6.73
C ALA A 68 3.45 -6.06 -6.72
N ARG A 69 3.47 -7.23 -6.07
CA ARG A 69 2.39 -8.22 -6.07
C ARG A 69 1.24 -7.83 -5.14
N ASP A 70 1.53 -7.44 -3.89
CA ASP A 70 0.53 -7.10 -2.88
C ASP A 70 0.52 -5.61 -2.47
N GLY A 71 1.49 -4.83 -2.95
CA GLY A 71 1.59 -3.39 -2.70
C GLY A 71 1.97 -3.03 -1.27
N LEU A 72 2.41 -4.00 -0.46
CA LEU A 72 2.65 -3.78 0.96
C LEU A 72 4.15 -3.74 1.28
N LYS A 73 4.49 -2.87 2.21
CA LYS A 73 5.77 -2.94 2.90
C LYS A 73 5.72 -4.05 3.96
N PRO A 74 6.85 -4.59 4.40
CA PRO A 74 6.87 -5.65 5.42
C PRO A 74 6.09 -5.30 6.69
N VAL A 75 6.18 -4.07 7.20
CA VAL A 75 5.45 -3.64 8.41
C VAL A 75 3.93 -3.69 8.20
N HIS A 76 3.42 -3.23 7.05
CA HIS A 76 1.98 -3.25 6.74
C HIS A 76 1.46 -4.69 6.63
N ARG A 77 2.21 -5.56 5.92
CA ARG A 77 1.87 -6.98 5.77
C ARG A 77 1.81 -7.69 7.12
N ARG A 78 2.77 -7.42 8.01
CA ARG A 78 2.84 -7.97 9.37
C ARG A 78 1.70 -7.48 10.26
N ILE A 79 1.32 -6.20 10.15
CA ILE A 79 0.15 -5.65 10.87
C ILE A 79 -1.12 -6.39 10.46
N LEU A 80 -1.41 -6.50 9.17
CA LEU A 80 -2.61 -7.18 8.67
C LEU A 80 -2.59 -8.67 9.02
N TYR A 81 -1.45 -9.33 8.91
CA TYR A 81 -1.31 -10.74 9.27
C TYR A 81 -1.53 -10.97 10.78
N ALA A 82 -0.95 -10.16 11.65
CA ALA A 82 -1.18 -10.22 13.09
C ALA A 82 -2.65 -9.98 13.44
N MET A 83 -3.32 -9.01 12.79
CA MET A 83 -4.75 -8.77 13.00
C MET A 83 -5.59 -9.98 12.59
N ARG A 84 -5.24 -10.68 11.51
CA ARG A 84 -5.88 -11.92 11.10
C ARG A 84 -5.69 -13.03 12.15
N GLU A 85 -4.47 -13.24 12.65
CA GLU A 85 -4.19 -14.24 13.68
C GLU A 85 -4.93 -13.94 15.00
N LEU A 86 -5.12 -12.66 15.32
CA LEU A 86 -5.96 -12.18 16.43
C LEU A 86 -7.47 -12.27 16.14
N ARG A 87 -7.86 -12.72 14.94
CA ARG A 87 -9.26 -12.85 14.48
C ARG A 87 -10.03 -11.53 14.49
N LEU A 88 -9.39 -10.44 14.10
CA LEU A 88 -9.97 -9.11 14.03
C LEU A 88 -10.56 -8.84 12.65
N GLY A 89 -11.50 -9.66 12.20
CA GLY A 89 -12.20 -9.50 10.94
C GLY A 89 -13.14 -8.28 10.94
N SER A 90 -13.57 -7.88 9.74
CA SER A 90 -14.40 -6.70 9.47
C SER A 90 -15.75 -6.70 10.22
N GLY A 91 -16.34 -7.88 10.44
CA GLY A 91 -17.56 -8.08 11.24
C GLY A 91 -17.30 -8.33 12.74
N GLY A 92 -16.04 -8.35 13.17
CA GLY A 92 -15.65 -8.69 14.53
C GLY A 92 -15.61 -7.51 15.49
N ALA A 93 -15.25 -7.79 16.74
CA ALA A 93 -15.06 -6.75 17.75
C ALA A 93 -13.73 -6.01 17.54
N PHE A 94 -13.73 -4.72 17.86
CA PHE A 94 -12.51 -3.92 17.92
C PHE A 94 -11.57 -4.37 19.03
N ARG A 95 -10.29 -4.15 18.83
CA ARG A 95 -9.23 -4.44 19.82
C ARG A 95 -8.36 -3.20 20.01
N LYS A 96 -7.87 -3.00 21.24
CA LYS A 96 -6.93 -1.91 21.55
C LYS A 96 -5.74 -1.93 20.60
N SER A 97 -5.44 -0.79 20.00
CA SER A 97 -4.32 -0.63 19.07
C SER A 97 -2.98 -1.00 19.70
N ALA A 98 -2.80 -0.70 21.00
CA ALA A 98 -1.62 -1.09 21.76
C ALA A 98 -1.42 -2.61 21.81
N LYS A 99 -2.50 -3.42 21.89
CA LYS A 99 -2.40 -4.87 21.84
C LYS A 99 -1.94 -5.36 20.49
N ILE A 100 -2.50 -4.81 19.40
CA ILE A 100 -2.13 -5.16 18.04
C ILE A 100 -0.66 -4.83 17.80
N ALA A 101 -0.23 -3.59 18.12
CA ALA A 101 1.16 -3.16 17.97
C ALA A 101 2.13 -4.03 18.79
N GLY A 102 1.75 -4.40 20.01
CA GLY A 102 2.54 -5.30 20.87
C GLY A 102 2.71 -6.70 20.28
N ASP A 103 1.65 -7.29 19.73
CA ASP A 103 1.73 -8.60 19.07
C ASP A 103 2.58 -8.56 17.79
N VAL A 104 2.46 -7.49 16.99
CA VAL A 104 3.30 -7.29 15.80
C VAL A 104 4.77 -7.17 16.20
N MET A 105 5.07 -6.38 17.23
CA MET A 105 6.44 -6.17 17.72
C MET A 105 7.06 -7.45 18.26
N GLY A 106 6.30 -8.19 19.09
CA GLY A 106 6.81 -9.38 19.74
C GLY A 106 7.01 -10.56 18.79
N ASN A 107 6.12 -10.73 17.82
CA ASN A 107 6.07 -11.95 17.02
C ASN A 107 6.66 -11.79 15.62
N TYR A 108 6.60 -10.59 15.01
CA TYR A 108 6.89 -10.43 13.58
C TYR A 108 7.86 -9.30 13.25
N HIS A 109 7.84 -8.18 13.98
CA HIS A 109 8.54 -6.97 13.57
C HIS A 109 9.40 -6.42 14.71
N PRO A 110 10.72 -6.70 14.75
CA PRO A 110 11.60 -6.34 15.86
C PRO A 110 12.00 -4.85 15.83
N HIS A 111 11.00 -3.97 15.90
CA HIS A 111 11.17 -2.52 15.92
C HIS A 111 10.22 -1.90 16.95
N GLY A 112 10.40 -0.61 17.27
CA GLY A 112 9.59 0.07 18.28
C GLY A 112 8.10 0.08 17.98
N ASP A 113 7.27 -0.10 19.01
CA ASP A 113 5.81 -0.12 18.96
C ASP A 113 5.20 1.16 18.40
N ALA A 114 5.81 2.31 18.66
CA ALA A 114 5.38 3.60 18.12
C ALA A 114 5.39 3.61 16.58
N ALA A 115 6.47 3.11 15.95
CA ALA A 115 6.55 3.03 14.50
C ALA A 115 5.52 2.08 13.88
N ILE A 116 5.22 0.98 14.58
CA ILE A 116 4.18 0.02 14.17
C ILE A 116 2.80 0.67 14.29
N TYR A 117 2.53 1.37 15.39
CA TYR A 117 1.29 2.08 15.59
C TYR A 117 1.07 3.20 14.55
N ASP A 118 2.10 3.99 14.27
CA ASP A 118 2.05 5.04 13.25
C ASP A 118 1.74 4.45 11.85
N ALA A 119 2.34 3.31 11.51
CA ALA A 119 2.03 2.61 10.27
C ALA A 119 0.58 2.12 10.25
N MET A 120 0.09 1.53 11.35
CA MET A 120 -1.29 1.07 11.47
C MET A 120 -2.29 2.23 11.39
N ALA A 121 -1.98 3.36 12.06
CA ALA A 121 -2.82 4.55 12.03
C ALA A 121 -2.99 5.08 10.60
N ARG A 122 -1.92 5.12 9.81
CA ARG A 122 -1.99 5.52 8.39
C ARG A 122 -2.88 4.60 7.56
N LEU A 123 -2.89 3.29 7.84
CA LEU A 123 -3.77 2.34 7.15
C LEU A 123 -5.26 2.55 7.48
N ALA A 124 -5.58 3.30 8.55
CA ALA A 124 -6.94 3.64 8.96
C ALA A 124 -7.40 5.03 8.53
N GLN A 125 -6.49 5.90 8.06
CA GLN A 125 -6.81 7.28 7.70
C GLN A 125 -7.40 7.35 6.28
N ASP A 126 -8.65 7.78 6.16
CA ASP A 126 -9.38 7.92 4.90
C ASP A 126 -8.88 9.09 4.02
N PHE A 127 -8.21 10.07 4.63
CA PHE A 127 -7.54 11.17 3.92
C PHE A 127 -6.11 10.81 3.44
N VAL A 128 -5.58 9.64 3.83
CA VAL A 128 -4.28 9.10 3.40
C VAL A 128 -4.45 7.91 2.45
N MET A 129 -5.34 6.98 2.82
CA MET A 129 -5.61 5.76 2.06
C MET A 129 -6.86 5.95 1.20
N ARG A 130 -6.74 5.72 -0.11
CA ARG A 130 -7.91 5.73 -0.99
C ARG A 130 -8.90 4.62 -0.62
N TYR A 131 -8.37 3.50 -0.16
CA TYR A 131 -9.10 2.33 0.30
C TYR A 131 -8.51 1.85 1.64
N PRO A 132 -8.98 2.35 2.78
CA PRO A 132 -8.46 1.99 4.09
C PRO A 132 -8.46 0.48 4.33
N LEU A 133 -7.37 -0.04 4.91
CA LEU A 133 -7.20 -1.45 5.23
C LEU A 133 -7.47 -1.74 6.71
N VAL A 134 -7.45 -0.73 7.54
CA VAL A 134 -7.78 -0.79 8.97
C VAL A 134 -9.02 0.04 9.23
N ASP A 135 -9.97 -0.53 9.94
CA ASP A 135 -11.14 0.16 10.48
C ASP A 135 -10.80 0.58 11.91
N GLY A 136 -10.70 1.88 12.14
CA GLY A 136 -10.26 2.47 13.39
C GLY A 136 -11.43 3.06 14.19
N GLN A 137 -11.42 2.83 15.50
CA GLN A 137 -12.35 3.46 16.45
C GLN A 137 -11.58 4.37 17.42
N GLY A 138 -11.97 5.64 17.47
CA GLY A 138 -11.28 6.68 18.22
C GLY A 138 -10.57 7.67 17.29
N ASN A 139 -9.67 8.47 17.84
CA ASN A 139 -8.95 9.50 17.09
C ASN A 139 -7.69 8.92 16.43
N PHE A 140 -7.74 8.72 15.11
CA PHE A 140 -6.61 8.31 14.27
C PHE A 140 -5.96 9.48 13.51
N GLY A 141 -6.16 10.72 13.96
CA GLY A 141 -5.73 11.92 13.28
C GLY A 141 -6.80 12.48 12.34
N ASN A 142 -6.53 13.62 11.74
CA ASN A 142 -7.43 14.30 10.82
C ASN A 142 -6.68 15.04 9.71
N ILE A 143 -7.43 15.59 8.76
CA ILE A 143 -6.91 16.34 7.63
C ILE A 143 -6.27 17.71 8.06
N ASP A 144 -6.58 18.19 9.26
CA ASP A 144 -5.96 19.39 9.83
C ASP A 144 -4.49 19.18 10.21
N GLY A 145 -4.08 17.91 10.34
CA GLY A 145 -2.72 17.55 10.69
C GLY A 145 -2.53 17.16 12.15
N ASP A 146 -3.62 16.96 12.89
CA ASP A 146 -3.56 16.43 14.25
C ASP A 146 -3.04 14.99 14.25
N SER A 147 -2.20 14.70 15.23
CA SER A 147 -1.66 13.37 15.41
C SER A 147 -2.71 12.40 15.97
N PRO A 148 -2.61 11.09 15.65
CA PRO A 148 -3.43 10.08 16.29
C PRO A 148 -3.28 10.11 17.81
N ALA A 149 -4.36 9.79 18.53
CA ALA A 149 -4.31 9.59 19.97
C ALA A 149 -3.41 8.40 20.31
N ALA A 150 -2.89 8.33 21.53
CA ALA A 150 -2.02 7.23 21.94
C ALA A 150 -2.73 5.87 21.78
N ALA A 151 -1.97 4.83 21.38
CA ALA A 151 -2.48 3.49 21.05
C ALA A 151 -3.36 2.82 22.11
N ARG A 152 -3.24 3.23 23.38
CA ARG A 152 -4.08 2.75 24.48
C ARG A 152 -5.52 3.28 24.44
N TYR A 153 -5.76 4.40 23.72
CA TYR A 153 -7.09 5.01 23.60
C TYR A 153 -7.83 4.61 22.33
N THR A 154 -7.11 4.20 21.29
CA THR A 154 -7.69 3.78 20.02
C THR A 154 -7.89 2.28 19.93
N GLU A 155 -8.84 1.87 19.12
CA GLU A 155 -9.14 0.47 18.83
C GLU A 155 -9.19 0.26 17.32
N ALA A 156 -8.89 -0.96 16.87
CA ALA A 156 -8.84 -1.25 15.44
C ALA A 156 -9.31 -2.68 15.15
N ARG A 157 -9.75 -2.87 13.91
CA ARG A 157 -10.01 -4.15 13.24
C ARG A 157 -9.71 -4.03 11.75
N MET A 158 -9.76 -5.15 11.03
CA MET A 158 -9.57 -5.13 9.57
C MET A 158 -10.82 -4.61 8.85
N THR A 159 -10.62 -4.02 7.68
CA THR A 159 -11.69 -3.76 6.72
C THR A 159 -11.96 -4.99 5.85
N VAL A 160 -13.06 -4.99 5.11
CA VAL A 160 -13.39 -6.02 4.11
C VAL A 160 -12.29 -6.11 3.04
N LEU A 161 -11.68 -4.99 2.67
CA LEU A 161 -10.58 -4.96 1.69
C LEU A 161 -9.31 -5.61 2.21
N ALA A 162 -8.99 -5.44 3.49
CA ALA A 162 -7.87 -6.15 4.11
C ALA A 162 -8.10 -7.67 4.14
N GLU A 163 -9.33 -8.12 4.39
CA GLU A 163 -9.69 -9.54 4.30
C GLU A 163 -9.53 -10.07 2.86
N ALA A 164 -9.96 -9.28 1.86
CA ALA A 164 -9.80 -9.64 0.45
C ALA A 164 -8.32 -9.79 0.05
N LEU A 165 -7.41 -8.97 0.59
CA LEU A 165 -5.97 -9.13 0.35
C LEU A 165 -5.42 -10.46 0.89
N MET A 166 -6.04 -11.03 1.92
CA MET A 166 -5.61 -12.27 2.59
C MET A 166 -6.46 -13.48 2.22
N GLU A 167 -7.39 -13.34 1.29
CA GLU A 167 -8.29 -14.43 0.88
C GLU A 167 -7.50 -15.62 0.32
N GLY A 168 -7.71 -16.81 0.90
CA GLY A 168 -7.01 -18.02 0.54
C GLY A 168 -5.67 -18.25 1.24
N LEU A 169 -5.27 -17.39 2.17
CA LEU A 169 -3.99 -17.53 2.89
C LEU A 169 -3.91 -18.86 3.68
N ALA A 170 -5.04 -19.40 4.16
CA ALA A 170 -5.11 -20.71 4.81
C ALA A 170 -5.11 -21.90 3.82
N GLU A 171 -5.05 -21.63 2.51
CA GLU A 171 -5.16 -22.62 1.43
C GLU A 171 -3.83 -22.82 0.69
N ASP A 172 -2.71 -22.51 1.34
CA ASP A 172 -1.36 -22.57 0.77
C ASP A 172 -1.19 -21.70 -0.49
N ALA A 173 -1.90 -20.58 -0.52
CA ALA A 173 -1.94 -19.67 -1.67
C ALA A 173 -0.58 -18.99 -1.96
N VAL A 174 0.23 -18.78 -0.93
CA VAL A 174 1.53 -18.08 -1.00
C VAL A 174 2.58 -18.78 -0.14
N ASP A 175 3.86 -18.43 -0.37
CA ASP A 175 4.95 -18.93 0.44
C ASP A 175 5.02 -18.23 1.81
N PHE A 176 5.41 -19.00 2.82
CA PHE A 176 5.69 -18.54 4.17
C PHE A 176 7.19 -18.60 4.43
N ARG A 177 7.69 -17.65 5.19
CA ARG A 177 9.07 -17.60 5.69
C ARG A 177 9.07 -17.57 7.21
N ASP A 178 10.20 -17.91 7.82
CA ASP A 178 10.37 -17.84 9.26
C ASP A 178 10.43 -16.36 9.70
N THR A 179 9.95 -16.10 10.92
CA THR A 179 10.08 -14.80 11.58
C THR A 179 11.54 -14.54 11.97
N TYR A 180 11.84 -13.34 12.43
CA TYR A 180 13.19 -12.89 12.77
C TYR A 180 13.90 -13.78 13.82
N ASP A 181 13.14 -14.45 14.68
CA ASP A 181 13.61 -15.35 15.75
C ASP A 181 13.40 -16.84 15.41
N GLY A 182 12.82 -17.14 14.24
CA GLY A 182 12.51 -18.50 13.80
C GLY A 182 11.39 -19.21 14.60
N SER A 183 10.72 -18.53 15.54
CA SER A 183 9.70 -19.14 16.39
C SER A 183 8.36 -19.35 15.68
N LEU A 184 8.04 -18.47 14.72
CA LEU A 184 6.80 -18.47 13.96
C LEU A 184 7.08 -18.34 12.45
N ARG A 185 6.02 -18.35 11.67
CA ARG A 185 6.09 -18.13 10.22
C ARG A 185 5.18 -16.98 9.82
N GLU A 186 5.64 -16.19 8.85
CA GLU A 186 4.89 -15.08 8.26
C GLU A 186 4.77 -15.26 6.74
N PRO A 187 3.69 -14.76 6.10
CA PRO A 187 3.59 -14.80 4.65
C PRO A 187 4.66 -13.91 4.01
N ALA A 188 5.35 -14.43 3.00
CA ALA A 188 6.33 -13.64 2.24
C ALA A 188 5.64 -12.53 1.44
N VAL A 189 4.42 -12.79 0.96
CA VAL A 189 3.52 -11.89 0.21
C VAL A 189 2.09 -12.29 0.51
N LEU A 190 1.11 -11.38 0.41
CA LEU A 190 -0.31 -11.72 0.53
C LEU A 190 -0.89 -12.19 -0.82
N PRO A 191 -1.97 -13.00 -0.83
CA PRO A 191 -2.63 -13.45 -2.06
C PRO A 191 -3.16 -12.32 -2.95
N ALA A 192 -3.55 -11.18 -2.36
CA ALA A 192 -3.94 -9.92 -3.01
C ALA A 192 -5.04 -10.09 -4.08
N ALA A 193 -6.31 -10.07 -3.67
CA ALA A 193 -7.43 -10.20 -4.60
C ALA A 193 -7.61 -8.99 -5.55
N PHE A 194 -6.95 -7.87 -5.28
CA PHE A 194 -6.97 -6.66 -6.09
C PHE A 194 -5.59 -5.98 -6.12
N PRO A 195 -5.30 -5.11 -7.11
CA PRO A 195 -3.99 -4.48 -7.28
C PRO A 195 -3.77 -3.35 -6.26
N ASN A 196 -3.57 -3.72 -4.99
CA ASN A 196 -3.47 -2.80 -3.86
C ASN A 196 -2.36 -1.76 -4.02
N LEU A 197 -1.24 -2.12 -4.66
CA LEU A 197 -0.14 -1.18 -4.92
C LEU A 197 -0.61 0.08 -5.66
N LEU A 198 -1.40 -0.11 -6.71
CA LEU A 198 -1.92 1.00 -7.52
C LEU A 198 -3.16 1.60 -6.88
N ALA A 199 -4.02 0.79 -6.24
CA ALA A 199 -5.25 1.25 -5.61
C ALA A 199 -4.98 2.23 -4.46
N ASN A 200 -4.04 1.90 -3.57
CA ASN A 200 -3.69 2.72 -2.41
C ASN A 200 -2.41 3.53 -2.57
N GLY A 201 -1.63 3.24 -3.60
CA GLY A 201 -0.32 3.83 -3.75
C GLY A 201 0.69 3.39 -2.70
N ALA A 202 1.89 3.94 -2.78
CA ALA A 202 2.94 3.75 -1.79
C ALA A 202 3.94 4.89 -1.84
N SER A 203 4.47 5.30 -0.70
CA SER A 203 5.59 6.25 -0.61
C SER A 203 6.66 5.72 0.31
N GLY A 204 7.93 5.93 -0.01
CA GLY A 204 9.05 5.47 0.80
C GLY A 204 10.39 6.00 0.34
N ILE A 205 11.30 6.16 1.28
CA ILE A 205 12.66 6.61 1.03
C ILE A 205 13.61 5.53 1.50
N ALA A 206 14.41 5.01 0.57
CA ALA A 206 15.47 4.05 0.83
C ALA A 206 16.85 4.70 0.60
N VAL A 207 17.91 3.92 0.74
CA VAL A 207 19.26 4.39 0.44
C VAL A 207 19.44 4.40 -1.08
N GLY A 208 19.69 5.58 -1.64
CA GLY A 208 19.93 5.76 -3.08
C GLY A 208 18.69 5.68 -3.97
N MET A 209 17.51 5.40 -3.43
CA MET A 209 16.27 5.33 -4.20
C MET A 209 15.04 5.69 -3.35
N ALA A 210 13.99 6.12 -4.02
CA ALA A 210 12.70 6.41 -3.40
C ALA A 210 11.59 5.81 -4.23
N THR A 211 10.45 5.58 -3.62
CA THR A 211 9.19 5.25 -4.29
C THR A 211 8.13 6.29 -3.95
N ASN A 212 7.33 6.65 -4.93
CA ASN A 212 6.13 7.46 -4.73
C ASN A 212 5.13 7.09 -5.83
N ILE A 213 4.14 6.32 -5.45
CA ILE A 213 3.08 5.83 -6.32
C ILE A 213 1.78 6.42 -5.79
N PRO A 214 1.11 7.31 -6.53
CA PRO A 214 -0.19 7.84 -6.11
C PRO A 214 -1.26 6.77 -6.17
N PRO A 215 -2.36 6.91 -5.42
CA PRO A 215 -3.50 6.01 -5.48
C PRO A 215 -4.31 6.20 -6.77
N HIS A 216 -5.06 5.16 -7.16
CA HIS A 216 -5.90 5.12 -8.36
C HIS A 216 -7.28 4.54 -8.06
N ASN A 217 -8.22 4.80 -8.93
CA ASN A 217 -9.57 4.24 -8.83
C ASN A 217 -9.55 2.71 -9.06
N LEU A 218 -10.10 1.96 -8.12
CA LEU A 218 -10.09 0.49 -8.19
C LEU A 218 -10.91 -0.05 -9.37
N GLY A 219 -12.03 0.59 -9.71
CA GLY A 219 -12.84 0.20 -10.86
C GLY A 219 -12.08 0.33 -12.18
N GLU A 220 -11.35 1.44 -12.36
CA GLU A 220 -10.49 1.71 -13.50
C GLU A 220 -9.33 0.71 -13.59
N LEU A 221 -8.69 0.42 -12.46
CA LEU A 221 -7.62 -0.57 -12.39
C LEU A 221 -8.09 -1.98 -12.77
N LEU A 222 -9.28 -2.38 -12.31
CA LEU A 222 -9.86 -3.67 -12.64
C LEU A 222 -10.27 -3.75 -14.11
N ALA A 223 -10.82 -2.68 -14.69
CA ALA A 223 -11.12 -2.59 -16.11
C ALA A 223 -9.84 -2.74 -16.96
N ALA A 224 -8.77 -2.04 -16.61
CA ALA A 224 -7.47 -2.18 -17.27
C ALA A 224 -6.86 -3.58 -17.10
N ALA A 225 -7.01 -4.20 -15.93
CA ALA A 225 -6.55 -5.56 -15.69
C ALA A 225 -7.32 -6.59 -16.54
N LEU A 226 -8.64 -6.45 -16.66
CA LEU A 226 -9.48 -7.26 -17.54
C LEU A 226 -9.07 -7.10 -19.01
N HIS A 227 -8.86 -5.85 -19.46
CA HIS A 227 -8.37 -5.59 -20.81
C HIS A 227 -7.02 -6.27 -21.09
N LEU A 228 -6.08 -6.26 -20.15
CA LEU A 228 -4.81 -6.98 -20.26
C LEU A 228 -4.96 -8.50 -20.27
N ILE A 229 -5.99 -9.06 -19.62
CA ILE A 229 -6.27 -10.51 -19.69
C ILE A 229 -6.80 -10.88 -21.06
N GLU A 230 -7.71 -10.07 -21.62
CA GLU A 230 -8.31 -10.30 -22.94
C GLU A 230 -7.28 -10.05 -24.05
N GLU A 231 -6.49 -8.99 -23.94
CA GLU A 231 -5.45 -8.59 -24.90
C GLU A 231 -4.07 -8.48 -24.21
N PRO A 232 -3.34 -9.59 -24.01
CA PRO A 232 -2.03 -9.57 -23.37
C PRO A 232 -0.97 -8.71 -24.08
N GLY A 233 -1.18 -8.42 -25.36
CA GLY A 233 -0.38 -7.56 -26.21
C GLY A 233 -0.69 -6.07 -26.11
N ALA A 234 -1.77 -5.69 -25.38
CA ALA A 234 -2.24 -4.30 -25.29
C ALA A 234 -1.12 -3.31 -24.95
N GLY A 235 -1.09 -2.19 -25.61
CA GLY A 235 -0.10 -1.12 -25.43
C GLY A 235 -0.40 -0.24 -24.23
N ASP A 236 0.55 0.63 -23.87
CA ASP A 236 0.35 1.56 -22.76
C ASP A 236 -0.80 2.56 -23.06
N ASP A 237 -0.97 2.96 -24.32
CA ASP A 237 -2.02 3.92 -24.69
C ASP A 237 -3.43 3.37 -24.50
N SER A 238 -3.66 2.07 -24.74
CA SER A 238 -4.96 1.44 -24.47
C SER A 238 -5.28 1.34 -22.98
N LEU A 239 -4.27 1.20 -22.13
CA LEU A 239 -4.45 1.22 -20.67
C LEU A 239 -4.85 2.59 -20.15
N LEU A 240 -4.38 3.67 -20.81
CA LEU A 240 -4.73 5.05 -20.46
C LEU A 240 -6.17 5.42 -20.82
N GLU A 241 -6.87 4.63 -21.62
CA GLU A 241 -8.31 4.76 -21.82
C GLU A 241 -9.09 4.32 -20.59
N HIS A 242 -8.56 3.36 -19.83
CA HIS A 242 -9.16 2.86 -18.61
C HIS A 242 -8.68 3.62 -17.36
N ILE A 243 -7.40 4.02 -17.33
CA ILE A 243 -6.77 4.70 -16.18
C ILE A 243 -6.30 6.09 -16.63
N PRO A 244 -7.17 7.11 -16.62
CA PRO A 244 -6.84 8.44 -17.11
C PRO A 244 -5.86 9.19 -16.20
N GLY A 245 -5.72 8.80 -14.94
CA GLY A 245 -4.84 9.44 -13.95
C GLY A 245 -4.99 8.88 -12.55
N PRO A 246 -4.25 9.42 -11.57
CA PRO A 246 -4.41 9.09 -10.17
C PRO A 246 -5.75 9.58 -9.61
N ASP A 247 -6.26 8.87 -8.61
CA ASP A 247 -7.50 9.18 -7.88
C ASP A 247 -7.18 9.35 -6.39
N PHE A 248 -7.20 10.59 -5.91
CA PHE A 248 -6.77 10.93 -4.56
C PHE A 248 -7.92 10.90 -3.55
N PRO A 249 -7.71 10.42 -2.32
CA PRO A 249 -8.74 10.35 -1.29
C PRO A 249 -9.29 11.72 -0.88
N THR A 250 -8.50 12.78 -0.99
CA THR A 250 -8.92 14.16 -0.67
C THR A 250 -9.46 14.92 -1.88
N GLY A 251 -9.59 14.25 -3.03
CA GLY A 251 -10.06 14.86 -4.27
C GLY A 251 -9.03 15.77 -4.94
N GLY A 252 -9.51 16.88 -5.49
CA GLY A 252 -8.71 17.83 -6.26
C GLY A 252 -8.84 17.66 -7.76
N VAL A 253 -8.19 18.54 -8.51
CA VAL A 253 -8.22 18.60 -9.96
C VAL A 253 -6.81 18.37 -10.51
N LEU A 254 -6.65 17.32 -11.31
CA LEU A 254 -5.40 17.07 -12.03
C LEU A 254 -5.27 18.02 -13.22
N VAL A 255 -4.20 18.80 -13.26
CA VAL A 255 -3.97 19.86 -14.28
C VAL A 255 -2.79 19.50 -15.20
N GLU A 256 -2.54 18.22 -15.43
CA GLU A 256 -1.50 17.79 -16.37
C GLU A 256 -2.08 17.47 -17.74
N PRO A 257 -1.36 17.77 -18.83
CA PRO A 257 -1.71 17.29 -20.17
C PRO A 257 -1.73 15.76 -20.22
N ARG A 258 -2.66 15.18 -21.00
CA ARG A 258 -2.79 13.72 -21.14
C ARG A 258 -1.48 13.07 -21.60
N GLU A 259 -0.73 13.71 -22.48
CA GLU A 259 0.57 13.23 -22.96
C GLU A 259 1.61 13.14 -21.86
N SER A 260 1.61 14.11 -20.93
CA SER A 260 2.50 14.09 -19.76
C SER A 260 2.16 12.95 -18.80
N VAL A 261 0.86 12.68 -18.59
CA VAL A 261 0.39 11.55 -17.78
C VAL A 261 0.78 10.22 -18.44
N ALA A 262 0.58 10.11 -19.77
CA ALA A 262 0.95 8.95 -20.55
C ALA A 262 2.44 8.63 -20.44
N GLU A 263 3.29 9.64 -20.61
CA GLU A 263 4.74 9.48 -20.52
C GLU A 263 5.18 9.10 -19.11
N ALA A 264 4.57 9.72 -18.09
CA ALA A 264 4.85 9.38 -16.69
C ALA A 264 4.52 7.91 -16.37
N TYR A 265 3.41 7.38 -16.87
CA TYR A 265 3.03 5.97 -16.66
C TYR A 265 3.87 5.00 -17.50
N ARG A 266 4.31 5.40 -18.70
CA ARG A 266 5.18 4.59 -19.55
C ARG A 266 6.59 4.46 -18.97
N THR A 267 7.13 5.55 -18.44
CA THR A 267 8.49 5.57 -17.87
C THR A 267 8.57 5.21 -16.40
N GLY A 268 7.43 5.17 -15.70
CA GLY A 268 7.35 4.99 -14.26
C GLY A 268 7.87 6.18 -13.46
N ARG A 269 8.09 7.33 -14.11
CA ARG A 269 8.62 8.56 -13.49
C ARG A 269 7.92 9.80 -14.03
N GLY A 270 7.58 10.72 -13.14
CA GLY A 270 6.94 11.96 -13.52
C GLY A 270 6.55 12.79 -12.33
N ALA A 271 5.69 13.77 -12.54
CA ALA A 271 5.05 14.54 -11.50
C ALA A 271 3.71 15.07 -12.01
N PHE A 272 2.72 15.07 -11.15
CA PHE A 272 1.37 15.53 -11.46
C PHE A 272 1.08 16.82 -10.68
N ARG A 273 0.55 17.83 -11.37
CA ARG A 273 0.04 19.03 -10.69
C ARG A 273 -1.39 18.79 -10.25
N LEU A 274 -1.62 18.88 -8.95
CA LEU A 274 -2.91 18.71 -8.32
C LEU A 274 -3.33 20.04 -7.70
N ARG A 275 -4.51 20.52 -8.08
CA ARG A 275 -5.14 21.74 -7.57
C ARG A 275 -6.29 21.43 -6.66
N ALA A 276 -6.51 22.30 -5.70
CA ALA A 276 -7.73 22.35 -4.92
C ALA A 276 -8.95 22.53 -5.83
N ARG A 277 -10.06 21.90 -5.48
CA ARG A 277 -11.37 22.19 -6.09
C ARG A 277 -12.01 23.35 -5.37
N TRP A 278 -12.57 24.25 -6.12
CA TRP A 278 -13.22 25.43 -5.57
C TRP A 278 -14.46 25.81 -6.38
N GLU A 279 -15.35 26.55 -5.73
CA GLU A 279 -16.57 27.06 -6.31
C GLU A 279 -16.76 28.52 -5.93
N ARG A 280 -17.43 29.29 -6.78
CA ARG A 280 -17.87 30.65 -6.47
C ARG A 280 -19.26 30.58 -5.84
N GLU A 281 -19.41 31.20 -4.67
CA GLU A 281 -20.69 31.32 -3.98
C GLU A 281 -21.14 32.77 -4.01
N ASP A 282 -22.35 33.04 -4.56
CA ASP A 282 -22.93 34.37 -4.62
C ASP A 282 -23.74 34.66 -3.36
N LEU A 283 -23.37 35.73 -2.64
CA LEU A 283 -23.99 36.16 -1.38
C LEU A 283 -25.15 37.16 -1.60
N GLY A 284 -25.45 37.50 -2.85
CA GLY A 284 -26.43 38.52 -3.20
C GLY A 284 -25.85 39.93 -3.23
N ARG A 285 -26.58 40.88 -3.80
CA ARG A 285 -26.19 42.29 -3.97
C ARG A 285 -24.84 42.48 -4.68
N GLY A 286 -24.45 41.51 -5.52
CA GLY A 286 -23.18 41.53 -6.22
C GLY A 286 -21.97 41.16 -5.36
N GLN A 287 -22.18 40.71 -4.13
CA GLN A 287 -21.12 40.16 -3.27
C GLN A 287 -20.98 38.64 -3.55
N TRP A 288 -19.75 38.15 -3.47
CA TRP A 288 -19.42 36.76 -3.70
C TRP A 288 -18.20 36.34 -2.86
N GLN A 289 -18.04 35.07 -2.67
CA GLN A 289 -16.88 34.44 -2.04
C GLN A 289 -16.44 33.21 -2.81
N VAL A 290 -15.22 32.78 -2.61
CA VAL A 290 -14.74 31.49 -3.08
C VAL A 290 -14.80 30.49 -1.95
N VAL A 291 -15.31 29.30 -2.23
CA VAL A 291 -15.34 28.17 -1.31
C VAL A 291 -14.44 27.08 -1.87
N VAL A 292 -13.39 26.72 -1.13
CA VAL A 292 -12.56 25.55 -1.44
C VAL A 292 -13.21 24.34 -0.80
N THR A 293 -13.59 23.36 -1.63
CA THR A 293 -14.30 22.16 -1.23
C THR A 293 -13.40 20.92 -1.12
N GLU A 294 -12.28 20.90 -1.85
CA GLU A 294 -11.29 19.83 -1.79
C GLU A 294 -9.88 20.45 -1.76
N ILE A 295 -9.00 19.90 -0.92
CA ILE A 295 -7.60 20.31 -0.84
C ILE A 295 -6.68 19.25 -1.44
N PRO A 296 -5.50 19.63 -1.96
CA PRO A 296 -4.59 18.67 -2.57
C PRO A 296 -4.11 17.61 -1.57
N TYR A 297 -3.84 16.43 -2.10
CA TYR A 297 -3.40 15.26 -1.34
C TYR A 297 -2.13 15.55 -0.51
N GLN A 298 -2.11 15.08 0.75
CA GLN A 298 -1.04 15.27 1.73
C GLN A 298 -0.83 16.73 2.20
N VAL A 299 -1.72 17.65 1.87
CA VAL A 299 -1.71 19.01 2.40
C VAL A 299 -2.47 19.03 3.73
N GLN A 300 -1.85 19.56 4.78
CA GLN A 300 -2.50 19.81 6.07
C GLN A 300 -3.36 21.08 5.99
N LYS A 301 -4.66 20.95 6.25
CA LYS A 301 -5.61 22.06 6.12
C LYS A 301 -5.25 23.25 7.02
N SER A 302 -4.87 23.01 8.27
CA SER A 302 -4.49 24.07 9.20
C SER A 302 -3.29 24.89 8.69
N ARG A 303 -2.23 24.21 8.20
CA ARG A 303 -1.04 24.89 7.66
C ARG A 303 -1.35 25.64 6.36
N LEU A 304 -2.25 25.11 5.53
CA LEU A 304 -2.70 25.80 4.33
C LEU A 304 -3.38 27.13 4.68
N ILE A 305 -4.28 27.11 5.66
CA ILE A 305 -4.99 28.30 6.13
C ILE A 305 -4.02 29.32 6.74
N GLU A 306 -3.09 28.89 7.60
CA GLU A 306 -2.03 29.73 8.16
C GLU A 306 -1.20 30.41 7.06
N LYS A 307 -0.80 29.65 6.04
CA LYS A 307 -0.04 30.20 4.90
C LYS A 307 -0.84 31.21 4.10
N ILE A 308 -2.13 30.97 3.87
CA ILE A 308 -3.00 31.92 3.19
C ILE A 308 -3.16 33.19 4.04
N ALA A 309 -3.35 33.07 5.34
CA ALA A 309 -3.40 34.20 6.25
C ALA A 309 -2.09 35.04 6.24
N GLU A 310 -0.93 34.37 6.18
CA GLU A 310 0.37 35.06 6.01
C GLU A 310 0.44 35.84 4.69
N LEU A 311 -0.08 35.26 3.58
CA LEU A 311 -0.12 35.94 2.29
C LEU A 311 -0.99 37.19 2.31
N ILE A 312 -2.07 37.20 3.10
CA ILE A 312 -2.91 38.39 3.34
C ILE A 312 -2.13 39.45 4.12
N GLN A 313 -1.50 39.08 5.25
CA GLN A 313 -0.73 39.98 6.09
C GLN A 313 0.45 40.63 5.34
N THR A 314 1.15 39.85 4.55
CA THR A 314 2.31 40.29 3.76
C THR A 314 1.90 40.97 2.44
N ARG A 315 0.61 41.08 2.15
CA ARG A 315 0.04 41.65 0.92
C ARG A 315 0.60 41.05 -0.38
N LYS A 316 0.99 39.78 -0.34
CA LYS A 316 1.46 39.03 -1.52
C LYS A 316 0.30 38.69 -2.48
N VAL A 317 -0.92 38.56 -1.96
CA VAL A 317 -2.15 38.35 -2.73
C VAL A 317 -3.11 39.53 -2.42
N PRO A 318 -2.92 40.70 -3.06
CA PRO A 318 -3.71 41.90 -2.79
C PRO A 318 -5.22 41.76 -2.98
N PRO A 319 -5.73 40.94 -3.93
CA PRO A 319 -7.16 40.75 -4.16
C PRO A 319 -7.89 40.02 -2.99
N LEU A 320 -7.17 39.31 -2.11
CA LEU A 320 -7.75 38.55 -1.00
C LEU A 320 -7.88 39.46 0.24
N ALA A 321 -9.04 39.43 0.90
CA ALA A 321 -9.32 40.19 2.13
C ALA A 321 -9.18 39.31 3.37
N ASP A 322 -9.78 38.10 3.36
CA ASP A 322 -9.84 37.25 4.53
C ASP A 322 -9.92 35.76 4.13
N VAL A 323 -9.57 34.89 5.08
CA VAL A 323 -9.70 33.42 4.97
C VAL A 323 -10.35 32.88 6.24
N ARG A 324 -11.38 32.04 6.08
CA ARG A 324 -12.08 31.41 7.20
C ARG A 324 -12.19 29.91 6.97
N ASP A 325 -12.07 29.16 8.05
CA ASP A 325 -12.37 27.72 8.06
C ASP A 325 -13.79 27.50 8.58
N GLU A 326 -14.67 27.06 7.72
CA GLU A 326 -16.05 26.71 8.04
C GLU A 326 -16.28 25.19 7.87
N SER A 327 -15.20 24.41 7.84
CA SER A 327 -15.27 22.94 7.67
C SER A 327 -15.96 22.30 8.89
N ALA A 328 -16.82 21.32 8.61
CA ALA A 328 -17.45 20.46 9.61
C ALA A 328 -17.14 18.99 9.30
N GLY A 329 -18.02 18.29 8.59
CA GLY A 329 -17.73 16.95 8.03
C GLY A 329 -16.92 17.03 6.75
N ASP A 330 -17.25 18.02 5.90
CA ASP A 330 -16.59 18.28 4.63
C ASP A 330 -15.69 19.51 4.70
N VAL A 331 -14.69 19.56 3.82
CA VAL A 331 -13.78 20.72 3.70
C VAL A 331 -14.58 21.90 3.16
N ARG A 332 -14.51 23.01 3.89
CA ARG A 332 -15.10 24.29 3.49
C ARG A 332 -14.21 25.46 3.95
N ILE A 333 -13.27 25.84 3.08
CA ILE A 333 -12.41 26.99 3.32
C ILE A 333 -12.95 28.15 2.51
N VAL A 334 -13.37 29.21 3.19
CA VAL A 334 -13.96 30.41 2.59
C VAL A 334 -12.87 31.46 2.39
N LEU A 335 -12.78 31.98 1.16
CA LEU A 335 -11.85 33.01 0.74
C LEU A 335 -12.66 34.24 0.33
N GLU A 336 -12.51 35.32 1.08
CA GLU A 336 -13.25 36.58 0.85
C GLU A 336 -12.44 37.53 -0.03
N PRO A 337 -12.96 37.97 -1.19
CA PRO A 337 -12.28 38.94 -2.03
C PRO A 337 -12.36 40.33 -1.41
N ARG A 338 -11.30 41.14 -1.61
CA ARG A 338 -11.27 42.53 -1.11
C ARG A 338 -12.30 43.44 -1.77
N SER A 339 -12.73 43.11 -2.95
CA SER A 339 -13.72 43.90 -3.73
C SER A 339 -14.54 42.93 -4.61
N ARG A 340 -15.81 43.26 -4.78
CA ARG A 340 -16.71 42.56 -5.72
C ARG A 340 -16.23 42.59 -7.18
N ASN A 341 -15.35 43.52 -7.54
CA ASN A 341 -14.82 43.67 -8.90
C ASN A 341 -13.58 42.77 -9.16
N VAL A 342 -13.11 42.01 -8.17
CA VAL A 342 -12.03 41.03 -8.35
C VAL A 342 -12.57 39.89 -9.21
N ASP A 343 -11.77 39.45 -10.17
CA ASP A 343 -12.07 38.24 -10.92
C ASP A 343 -11.68 36.99 -10.08
N PRO A 344 -12.62 36.06 -9.83
CA PRO A 344 -12.36 34.82 -9.10
C PRO A 344 -11.20 34.00 -9.66
N GLU A 345 -11.10 33.89 -10.98
CA GLU A 345 -10.04 33.14 -11.67
C GLU A 345 -8.66 33.77 -11.43
N VAL A 346 -8.57 35.11 -11.47
CA VAL A 346 -7.34 35.84 -11.17
C VAL A 346 -6.92 35.68 -9.73
N LEU A 347 -7.89 35.71 -8.79
CA LEU A 347 -7.65 35.48 -7.38
C LEU A 347 -7.09 34.06 -7.15
N MET A 348 -7.77 33.05 -7.70
CA MET A 348 -7.33 31.65 -7.56
C MET A 348 -6.01 31.38 -8.25
N ALA A 349 -5.75 31.94 -9.41
CA ALA A 349 -4.45 31.84 -10.08
C ALA A 349 -3.29 32.42 -9.23
N ALA A 350 -3.54 33.51 -8.51
CA ALA A 350 -2.56 34.08 -7.59
C ALA A 350 -2.34 33.17 -6.36
N LEU A 351 -3.39 32.57 -5.83
CA LEU A 351 -3.32 31.64 -4.70
C LEU A 351 -2.62 30.32 -5.08
N PHE A 352 -2.91 29.74 -6.23
CA PHE A 352 -2.22 28.55 -6.75
C PHE A 352 -0.71 28.73 -6.88
N ARG A 353 -0.23 29.92 -7.22
CA ARG A 353 1.20 30.23 -7.32
C ARG A 353 1.89 30.41 -5.98
N ASN A 354 1.17 30.85 -4.94
CA ASN A 354 1.76 31.29 -3.69
C ASN A 354 1.42 30.41 -2.49
N SER A 355 0.54 29.42 -2.65
CA SER A 355 0.11 28.54 -1.56
C SER A 355 0.07 27.08 -1.99
N ASP A 356 -0.20 26.18 -1.04
CA ASP A 356 -0.31 24.74 -1.28
C ASP A 356 -1.71 24.31 -1.81
N LEU A 357 -2.51 25.28 -2.32
CA LEU A 357 -3.71 25.01 -3.11
C LEU A 357 -3.37 24.37 -4.48
N GLU A 358 -2.13 24.49 -4.94
CA GLU A 358 -1.56 23.70 -6.03
C GLU A 358 -0.28 23.03 -5.54
N VAL A 359 -0.18 21.71 -5.67
CA VAL A 359 1.02 20.94 -5.31
C VAL A 359 1.47 20.07 -6.49
N ARG A 360 2.74 19.70 -6.47
CA ARG A 360 3.28 18.68 -7.38
C ARG A 360 3.41 17.36 -6.63
N VAL A 361 2.66 16.36 -7.07
CA VAL A 361 2.75 14.99 -6.57
C VAL A 361 3.73 14.22 -7.46
N PRO A 362 4.91 13.84 -6.96
CA PRO A 362 5.87 13.10 -7.76
C PRO A 362 5.37 11.68 -8.05
N LEU A 363 5.72 11.14 -9.21
CA LEU A 363 5.57 9.74 -9.57
C LEU A 363 6.95 9.09 -9.68
N ASN A 364 7.17 8.02 -8.95
CA ASN A 364 8.32 7.15 -9.07
C ASN A 364 7.91 5.73 -8.69
N MET A 365 7.59 4.91 -9.68
CA MET A 365 7.08 3.55 -9.51
C MET A 365 8.22 2.55 -9.27
N ASN A 366 9.03 2.80 -8.23
CA ASN A 366 10.12 1.94 -7.81
C ASN A 366 9.63 0.92 -6.79
N VAL A 367 9.68 -0.35 -7.11
CA VAL A 367 9.09 -1.45 -6.36
C VAL A 367 10.05 -2.63 -6.25
N LEU A 368 9.71 -3.58 -5.38
CA LEU A 368 10.34 -4.90 -5.35
C LEU A 368 9.59 -5.85 -6.29
N ILE A 369 10.28 -6.36 -7.29
CA ILE A 369 9.79 -7.42 -8.15
C ILE A 369 10.15 -8.75 -7.49
N ASP A 370 9.14 -9.62 -7.29
CA ASP A 370 9.28 -10.92 -6.60
C ASP A 370 9.89 -10.81 -5.18
N GLY A 371 9.77 -9.65 -4.55
CA GLY A 371 10.31 -9.39 -3.21
C GLY A 371 11.83 -9.27 -3.13
N VAL A 372 12.55 -9.28 -4.25
CA VAL A 372 14.03 -9.34 -4.29
C VAL A 372 14.64 -8.23 -5.15
N THR A 373 14.17 -8.05 -6.36
CA THR A 373 14.79 -7.12 -7.32
C THR A 373 14.09 -5.76 -7.25
N SER A 374 14.81 -4.69 -6.95
CA SER A 374 14.27 -3.32 -7.03
C SER A 374 14.38 -2.77 -8.44
N GLY A 375 13.33 -2.12 -8.91
CA GLY A 375 13.31 -1.50 -10.23
C GLY A 375 12.18 -0.50 -10.38
N VAL A 376 12.35 0.43 -11.30
CA VAL A 376 11.28 1.34 -11.74
C VAL A 376 10.49 0.63 -12.82
N CYS A 377 9.19 0.51 -12.62
CA CYS A 377 8.27 -0.16 -13.53
C CYS A 377 7.32 0.84 -14.17
N SER A 378 6.88 0.55 -15.37
CA SER A 378 5.73 1.19 -16.00
C SER A 378 4.42 0.75 -15.34
N LEU A 379 3.32 1.49 -15.58
CA LEU A 379 1.98 1.10 -15.12
C LEU A 379 1.61 -0.30 -15.62
N ARG A 380 1.90 -0.60 -16.87
CA ARG A 380 1.67 -1.90 -17.50
C ARG A 380 2.44 -3.03 -16.83
N GLU A 381 3.71 -2.80 -16.51
CA GLU A 381 4.53 -3.82 -15.83
C GLU A 381 4.01 -4.11 -14.42
N LEU A 382 3.54 -3.10 -13.69
CA LEU A 382 2.92 -3.30 -12.37
C LEU A 382 1.62 -4.10 -12.45
N LEU A 383 0.73 -3.79 -13.40
CA LEU A 383 -0.48 -4.57 -13.60
C LEU A 383 -0.17 -6.01 -14.02
N ARG A 384 0.84 -6.22 -14.86
CA ARG A 384 1.30 -7.57 -15.25
C ARG A 384 1.88 -8.34 -14.08
N ALA A 385 2.68 -7.71 -13.24
CA ALA A 385 3.22 -8.36 -12.03
C ALA A 385 2.11 -8.82 -11.10
N PHE A 386 1.08 -7.98 -10.90
CA PHE A 386 -0.12 -8.35 -10.15
C PHE A 386 -0.87 -9.52 -10.79
N LEU A 387 -1.14 -9.48 -12.10
CA LEU A 387 -1.85 -10.56 -12.82
C LEU A 387 -1.06 -11.88 -12.82
N ALA A 388 0.27 -11.82 -12.98
CA ALA A 388 1.12 -12.99 -12.88
C ALA A 388 1.03 -13.63 -11.49
N HIS A 389 1.06 -12.81 -10.43
CA HIS A 389 0.86 -13.27 -9.07
C HIS A 389 -0.50 -13.95 -8.86
N LEU A 390 -1.58 -13.39 -9.39
CA LEU A 390 -2.90 -14.02 -9.35
C LEU A 390 -2.93 -15.37 -10.06
N CYS A 391 -2.24 -15.48 -11.22
CA CYS A 391 -2.12 -16.73 -11.95
C CYS A 391 -1.39 -17.82 -11.14
N ASP A 392 -0.46 -17.43 -10.26
CA ASP A 392 0.22 -18.39 -9.35
C ASP A 392 -0.64 -18.72 -8.13
N VAL A 393 -1.34 -17.75 -7.56
CA VAL A 393 -2.21 -17.92 -6.39
C VAL A 393 -3.41 -18.83 -6.68
N LEU A 394 -4.08 -18.64 -7.81
CA LEU A 394 -5.32 -19.36 -8.12
C LEU A 394 -5.16 -20.91 -8.13
N PRO A 395 -4.18 -21.51 -8.85
CA PRO A 395 -3.97 -22.94 -8.80
C PRO A 395 -3.58 -23.46 -7.42
N ARG A 396 -2.82 -22.68 -6.66
CA ARG A 396 -2.41 -23.04 -5.29
C ARG A 396 -3.62 -23.10 -4.35
N ARG A 397 -4.57 -22.18 -4.44
CA ARG A 397 -5.83 -22.18 -3.68
C ARG A 397 -6.76 -23.33 -4.07
N VAL A 398 -6.86 -23.65 -5.37
CA VAL A 398 -7.78 -24.67 -5.87
C VAL A 398 -7.32 -26.07 -5.48
N ARG A 399 -6.02 -26.36 -5.52
CA ARG A 399 -5.46 -27.67 -5.24
C ARG A 399 -5.86 -28.25 -3.86
N PRO A 400 -5.68 -27.55 -2.74
CA PRO A 400 -6.14 -28.01 -1.42
C PRO A 400 -7.66 -28.13 -1.31
N ARG A 401 -8.42 -27.28 -2.03
CA ARG A 401 -9.89 -27.39 -2.08
C ARG A 401 -10.32 -28.67 -2.79
N LEU A 402 -9.73 -28.98 -3.94
CA LEU A 402 -9.98 -30.23 -4.65
C LEU A 402 -9.61 -31.44 -3.80
N GLY A 403 -8.45 -31.42 -3.14
CA GLY A 403 -8.02 -32.51 -2.26
C GLY A 403 -8.96 -32.76 -1.09
N ARG A 404 -9.66 -31.71 -0.58
CA ARG A 404 -10.69 -31.85 0.48
C ARG A 404 -12.04 -32.29 -0.07
N LEU A 405 -12.38 -31.94 -1.30
CA LEU A 405 -13.68 -32.27 -1.92
C LEU A 405 -13.70 -33.66 -2.51
N ALA A 406 -12.60 -34.13 -3.10
CA ALA A 406 -12.53 -35.45 -3.74
C ALA A 406 -12.96 -36.63 -2.81
N PRO A 407 -12.43 -36.75 -1.56
CA PRO A 407 -12.88 -37.79 -0.64
C PRO A 407 -14.34 -37.64 -0.22
N ARG A 408 -14.84 -36.40 -0.19
CA ARG A 408 -16.26 -36.13 0.14
C ARG A 408 -17.22 -36.57 -0.98
N LEU A 409 -16.78 -36.56 -2.23
CA LEU A 409 -17.56 -37.05 -3.37
C LEU A 409 -17.52 -38.59 -3.47
N GLU A 410 -16.40 -39.20 -3.10
CA GLU A 410 -16.25 -40.66 -3.07
C GLU A 410 -17.19 -41.32 -2.06
N GLY A 411 -17.39 -40.68 -0.88
CA GLY A 411 -18.33 -41.21 0.14
C GLY A 411 -19.76 -41.39 -0.39
N PRO A 412 -20.43 -40.33 -0.88
CA PRO A 412 -21.77 -40.45 -1.47
C PRO A 412 -21.84 -41.34 -2.67
N ALA A 413 -20.81 -41.39 -3.52
CA ALA A 413 -20.74 -42.32 -4.67
C ALA A 413 -20.58 -43.79 -4.25
N GLY A 414 -19.96 -44.05 -3.12
CA GLY A 414 -19.83 -45.40 -2.54
C GLY A 414 -21.12 -45.89 -1.88
N PHE A 415 -22.00 -45.04 -1.39
CA PHE A 415 -23.26 -45.42 -0.74
C PHE A 415 -24.19 -46.24 -1.65
N PRO A 416 -24.44 -45.83 -2.91
CA PRO A 416 -25.27 -46.66 -3.84
C PRO A 416 -24.66 -48.01 -4.16
N LEU A 417 -23.33 -48.16 -4.08
CA LEU A 417 -22.64 -49.43 -4.31
C LEU A 417 -22.61 -50.31 -3.05
N ALA A 418 -22.47 -49.69 -1.88
CA ALA A 418 -22.42 -50.40 -0.59
C ALA A 418 -23.80 -50.87 -0.10
N LEU A 419 -24.87 -50.12 -0.36
CA LEU A 419 -26.22 -50.42 0.10
C LEU A 419 -26.75 -51.79 -0.44
N PRO A 420 -26.64 -52.11 -1.75
CA PRO A 420 -27.03 -53.41 -2.24
C PRO A 420 -26.15 -54.55 -1.73
N ALA A 421 -24.87 -54.30 -1.48
CA ALA A 421 -23.96 -55.28 -0.90
C ALA A 421 -24.31 -55.56 0.59
N LEU A 422 -24.69 -54.56 1.34
CA LEU A 422 -25.11 -54.66 2.74
C LEU A 422 -26.43 -55.47 2.85
N VAL A 423 -27.41 -55.20 1.98
CA VAL A 423 -28.67 -55.93 1.91
C VAL A 423 -28.42 -57.40 1.57
N ARG A 424 -27.55 -57.71 0.60
CA ARG A 424 -27.17 -59.11 0.27
C ARG A 424 -26.43 -59.80 1.42
N SER A 425 -25.65 -59.08 2.20
CA SER A 425 -24.94 -59.64 3.35
C SER A 425 -25.89 -59.91 4.53
N MET A 426 -26.95 -59.14 4.69
CA MET A 426 -27.99 -59.37 5.70
C MET A 426 -28.88 -60.55 5.35
N ASP A 427 -29.05 -60.91 4.06
CA ASP A 427 -29.80 -62.09 3.62
C ASP A 427 -29.02 -63.41 3.80
N ILE A 428 -27.71 -63.34 4.15
CA ILE A 428 -26.83 -64.49 4.36
C ILE A 428 -26.63 -64.81 5.85
N ILE A 429 -26.96 -63.87 6.76
CA ILE A 429 -26.95 -64.02 8.19
C ILE A 429 -28.36 -64.36 8.72
#